data_173ef8d96140673e1ec146d26018d8e2
#
_entry.id   173ef8d96140673e1ec146d26018d8e2
#
_cell.length_a   1.000
_cell.length_b   1.000
_cell.length_c   1.000
_cell.angle_alpha   90.00
_cell.angle_beta   90.00
_cell.angle_gamma   90.00
#
_symmetry.space_group_name_H-M   'P 1'
#
loop_
_entity.id
_entity.type
_entity.pdbx_description
1 polymer ?
#
loop_
_entity_poly.entity_id
_entity_poly.type
_entity_poly.pdbx_seq_one_letter_code
_entity_poly.pdbx_strand_id
1 'polypeptide(L)'
;ALPGNPKNNDRWTDFPMFALTEEELFLTINLIIPDEPWQTGFSETLIWQMSLDKGYNGDTIDAVYYDSIFFAGNPIRNLNPVRGGSTTYGPDMYFLSNRNFAESNDTIFIVHVTGKLDDPLTEVTVDYSRANISYGVPPQARQLPTHIFDTNDGRVLGSYYENNQIQFVSNTLDPTTGFCGVYHGIITDLEGTKNIDALTIGDDTLDIGYPNIAYTGKFDGDNQSIITFDHTAPTVFAGMSAVFYNWGAYSDLVNIKTGDTYVNVLSGAYERWGDYTGSQRKYNEPGVVWVSGNF
;
A
#
# COMPACT_ATOMS: atom_id res chain seq x y z
N ALA A 1 -18.22 -4.25 -19.10
CA ALA A 1 -17.23 -4.57 -18.07
C ALA A 1 -15.84 -4.64 -18.70
N LEU A 2 -14.86 -4.06 -18.05
CA LEU A 2 -13.47 -4.16 -18.50
C LEU A 2 -12.95 -5.57 -18.23
N PRO A 3 -12.18 -6.19 -19.15
CA PRO A 3 -11.53 -7.45 -18.88
C PRO A 3 -10.41 -7.24 -17.84
N GLY A 4 -10.35 -8.06 -16.79
CA GLY A 4 -9.28 -8.01 -15.81
C GLY A 4 -7.91 -8.31 -16.41
N ASN A 5 -7.88 -9.16 -17.45
CA ASN A 5 -6.70 -9.45 -18.24
C ASN A 5 -6.95 -9.10 -19.72
N PRO A 6 -6.59 -7.87 -20.18
CA PRO A 6 -6.83 -7.42 -21.54
C PRO A 6 -5.92 -8.11 -22.57
N LYS A 7 -4.85 -8.77 -22.14
CA LYS A 7 -3.86 -9.43 -23.01
C LYS A 7 -4.32 -10.80 -23.50
N ASN A 8 -5.38 -11.36 -22.90
CA ASN A 8 -5.95 -12.67 -23.25
C ASN A 8 -4.89 -13.79 -23.31
N ASN A 9 -4.03 -13.84 -22.30
CA ASN A 9 -2.86 -14.72 -22.24
C ASN A 9 -2.94 -15.76 -21.09
N ASP A 10 -4.14 -16.22 -20.72
CA ASP A 10 -4.39 -17.22 -19.70
C ASP A 10 -3.80 -16.88 -18.30
N ARG A 11 -3.58 -15.60 -18.01
CA ARG A 11 -3.17 -15.12 -16.68
C ARG A 11 -4.39 -14.78 -15.86
N TRP A 12 -4.37 -15.11 -14.56
CA TRP A 12 -5.36 -14.60 -13.62
C TRP A 12 -4.85 -13.33 -12.91
N THR A 13 -5.76 -12.56 -12.38
CA THR A 13 -5.47 -11.26 -11.76
C THR A 13 -5.40 -11.36 -10.25
N ASP A 14 -4.44 -10.69 -9.64
CA ASP A 14 -4.20 -10.65 -8.20
C ASP A 14 -3.86 -9.24 -7.73
N PHE A 15 -4.01 -8.99 -6.44
CA PHE A 15 -3.64 -7.76 -5.76
C PHE A 15 -4.21 -6.48 -6.42
N PRO A 16 -5.54 -6.33 -6.54
CA PRO A 16 -6.14 -5.11 -7.08
C PRO A 16 -6.01 -3.95 -6.09
N MET A 17 -5.47 -2.82 -6.56
CA MET A 17 -5.38 -1.57 -5.80
C MET A 17 -5.87 -0.42 -6.67
N PHE A 18 -6.50 0.59 -6.06
CA PHE A 18 -7.00 1.73 -6.82
C PHE A 18 -6.82 3.07 -6.11
N ALA A 19 -6.74 4.13 -6.91
CA ALA A 19 -6.81 5.52 -6.47
C ALA A 19 -7.56 6.37 -7.50
N LEU A 20 -7.97 7.55 -7.07
CA LEU A 20 -8.74 8.49 -7.88
C LEU A 20 -7.98 9.80 -8.04
N THR A 21 -8.06 10.38 -9.23
CA THR A 21 -7.90 11.81 -9.46
C THR A 21 -9.29 12.49 -9.43
N GLU A 22 -9.38 13.74 -9.81
CA GLU A 22 -10.68 14.40 -9.94
C GLU A 22 -11.53 13.81 -11.08
N GLU A 23 -10.90 13.34 -12.15
CA GLU A 23 -11.57 12.93 -13.38
C GLU A 23 -11.45 11.44 -13.69
N GLU A 24 -10.52 10.74 -13.06
CA GLU A 24 -10.12 9.39 -13.47
C GLU A 24 -9.93 8.44 -12.29
N LEU A 25 -10.13 7.15 -12.57
CA LEU A 25 -9.80 6.05 -11.69
C LEU A 25 -8.60 5.30 -12.26
N PHE A 26 -7.61 5.08 -11.40
CA PHE A 26 -6.48 4.20 -11.68
C PHE A 26 -6.63 2.91 -10.90
N LEU A 27 -6.48 1.78 -11.59
CA LEU A 27 -6.52 0.45 -11.00
C LEU A 27 -5.25 -0.31 -11.38
N THR A 28 -4.58 -0.89 -10.40
CA THR A 28 -3.45 -1.79 -10.64
C THR A 28 -3.84 -3.23 -10.37
N ILE A 29 -3.29 -4.16 -11.14
CA ILE A 29 -3.42 -5.61 -10.95
C ILE A 29 -2.13 -6.31 -11.31
N ASN A 30 -1.80 -7.37 -10.60
CA ASN A 30 -0.76 -8.32 -11.03
C ASN A 30 -1.37 -9.39 -11.93
N LEU A 31 -0.63 -9.82 -12.95
CA LEU A 31 -0.95 -11.00 -13.75
C LEU A 31 -0.10 -12.17 -13.29
N ILE A 32 -0.77 -13.27 -12.95
CA ILE A 32 -0.15 -14.48 -12.39
C ILE A 32 -0.34 -15.66 -13.35
N ILE A 33 0.69 -16.46 -13.53
CA ILE A 33 0.67 -17.69 -14.32
C ILE A 33 -0.21 -18.73 -13.59
N PRO A 34 -1.20 -19.35 -14.24
CA PRO A 34 -1.98 -20.41 -13.64
C PRO A 34 -1.11 -21.57 -13.18
N ASP A 35 -1.54 -22.21 -12.10
CA ASP A 35 -0.89 -23.38 -11.48
C ASP A 35 0.54 -23.13 -10.94
N GLU A 36 1.02 -21.89 -10.98
CA GLU A 36 2.25 -21.47 -10.32
C GLU A 36 1.96 -20.77 -8.99
N PRO A 37 2.82 -20.91 -7.97
CA PRO A 37 2.72 -20.13 -6.75
C PRO A 37 2.76 -18.62 -7.07
N TRP A 38 1.92 -17.84 -6.40
CA TRP A 38 1.83 -16.40 -6.65
C TRP A 38 3.18 -15.66 -6.51
N GLN A 39 4.10 -16.19 -5.69
CA GLN A 39 5.44 -15.62 -5.51
C GLN A 39 6.29 -15.75 -6.77
N THR A 40 6.23 -16.90 -7.44
CA THR A 40 7.06 -17.24 -8.62
C THR A 40 6.28 -17.09 -9.94
N GLY A 41 4.97 -17.24 -9.90
CA GLY A 41 4.08 -17.12 -11.06
C GLY A 41 3.79 -15.69 -11.50
N PHE A 42 4.32 -14.68 -10.82
CA PHE A 42 4.14 -13.30 -11.23
C PHE A 42 4.72 -13.06 -12.63
N SER A 43 3.90 -12.54 -13.53
CA SER A 43 4.26 -12.25 -14.93
C SER A 43 4.54 -10.76 -15.15
N GLU A 44 3.58 -9.92 -14.81
CA GLU A 44 3.66 -8.46 -14.96
C GLU A 44 2.57 -7.77 -14.13
N THR A 45 2.69 -6.46 -13.98
CA THR A 45 1.62 -5.60 -13.43
C THR A 45 1.01 -4.78 -14.55
N LEU A 46 -0.31 -4.60 -14.51
CA LEU A 46 -1.04 -3.67 -15.37
C LEU A 46 -1.52 -2.48 -14.53
N ILE A 47 -1.53 -1.30 -15.17
CA ILE A 47 -2.21 -0.11 -14.70
C ILE A 47 -3.36 0.18 -15.66
N TRP A 48 -4.57 0.30 -15.15
CA TRP A 48 -5.72 0.81 -15.87
C TRP A 48 -5.94 2.28 -15.53
N GLN A 49 -6.17 3.11 -16.53
CA GLN A 49 -6.64 4.49 -16.41
C GLN A 49 -8.03 4.58 -17.05
N MET A 50 -9.02 5.08 -16.31
CA MET A 50 -10.44 5.00 -16.66
C MET A 50 -11.16 6.31 -16.35
N SER A 51 -12.09 6.72 -17.21
CA SER A 51 -12.94 7.88 -16.98
C SER A 51 -13.93 7.65 -15.84
N LEU A 52 -13.95 8.54 -14.84
CA LEU A 52 -14.94 8.56 -13.76
C LEU A 52 -16.32 9.00 -14.25
N ASP A 53 -16.40 10.04 -15.05
CA ASP A 53 -17.67 10.59 -15.53
C ASP A 53 -18.50 9.56 -16.29
N LYS A 54 -17.85 8.80 -17.18
CA LYS A 54 -18.50 7.69 -17.88
C LYS A 54 -19.04 6.65 -16.91
N GLY A 55 -18.25 6.31 -15.89
CA GLY A 55 -18.65 5.34 -14.86
C GLY A 55 -19.86 5.83 -14.06
N TYR A 56 -19.87 7.07 -13.59
CA TYR A 56 -20.95 7.65 -12.81
C TYR A 56 -22.25 7.81 -13.62
N ASN A 57 -22.13 8.11 -14.91
CA ASN A 57 -23.31 8.26 -15.79
C ASN A 57 -23.86 6.91 -16.28
N GLY A 58 -23.19 5.80 -16.02
CA GLY A 58 -23.57 4.47 -16.50
C GLY A 58 -23.32 4.26 -18.00
N ASP A 59 -22.45 5.07 -18.58
CA ASP A 59 -22.01 4.97 -19.97
C ASP A 59 -20.96 3.86 -20.16
N THR A 60 -20.59 3.61 -21.42
CA THR A 60 -19.41 2.78 -21.72
C THR A 60 -18.16 3.49 -21.22
N ILE A 61 -17.39 2.83 -20.35
CA ILE A 61 -16.19 3.41 -19.75
C ILE A 61 -15.08 3.50 -20.79
N ASP A 62 -14.58 4.70 -21.01
CA ASP A 62 -13.34 4.90 -21.73
C ASP A 62 -12.17 4.48 -20.82
N ALA A 63 -11.28 3.66 -21.35
CA ALA A 63 -10.16 3.12 -20.58
C ALA A 63 -8.96 2.80 -21.47
N VAL A 64 -7.79 3.01 -20.92
CA VAL A 64 -6.52 2.48 -21.45
C VAL A 64 -5.85 1.63 -20.38
N TYR A 65 -4.92 0.78 -20.78
CA TYR A 65 -4.06 0.09 -19.84
C TYR A 65 -2.60 0.25 -20.27
N TYR A 66 -1.73 0.24 -19.27
CA TYR A 66 -0.29 0.28 -19.42
C TYR A 66 0.29 -1.04 -18.90
N ASP A 67 1.15 -1.63 -19.68
CA ASP A 67 1.90 -2.85 -19.38
C ASP A 67 3.40 -2.61 -19.49
N SER A 68 4.17 -3.68 -19.43
CA SER A 68 5.62 -3.61 -19.64
C SER A 68 6.34 -2.65 -18.70
N ILE A 69 5.90 -2.61 -17.45
CA ILE A 69 6.47 -1.76 -16.41
C ILE A 69 7.69 -2.46 -15.81
N PHE A 70 8.87 -2.07 -16.30
CA PHE A 70 10.13 -2.74 -15.97
C PHE A 70 11.14 -1.78 -15.36
N PHE A 71 12.01 -2.32 -14.52
CA PHE A 71 13.24 -1.69 -14.09
C PHE A 71 14.42 -2.65 -14.27
N ALA A 72 15.45 -2.23 -15.00
CA ALA A 72 16.64 -3.03 -15.32
C ALA A 72 16.29 -4.43 -15.91
N GLY A 73 15.27 -4.50 -16.76
CA GLY A 73 14.83 -5.72 -17.44
C GLY A 73 13.96 -6.66 -16.59
N ASN A 74 13.65 -6.29 -15.35
CA ASN A 74 12.74 -7.05 -14.47
C ASN A 74 11.42 -6.34 -14.30
N PRO A 75 10.27 -7.04 -14.38
CA PRO A 75 8.97 -6.43 -14.15
C PRO A 75 8.83 -5.96 -12.70
N ILE A 76 8.17 -4.81 -12.51
CA ILE A 76 7.81 -4.28 -11.20
C ILE A 76 6.46 -4.86 -10.82
N ARG A 77 6.34 -5.32 -9.56
CA ARG A 77 5.13 -5.95 -9.03
C ARG A 77 4.52 -5.13 -7.89
N ASN A 78 3.26 -5.43 -7.57
CA ASN A 78 2.56 -4.87 -6.40
C ASN A 78 2.56 -3.34 -6.39
N LEU A 79 2.17 -2.72 -7.51
CA LEU A 79 2.05 -1.28 -7.58
C LEU A 79 0.92 -0.78 -6.68
N ASN A 80 1.24 0.06 -5.70
CA ASN A 80 0.29 0.76 -4.86
C ASN A 80 0.05 2.16 -5.42
N PRO A 81 -1.15 2.47 -5.94
CA PRO A 81 -1.47 3.81 -6.43
C PRO A 81 -1.57 4.79 -5.26
N VAL A 82 -0.93 5.94 -5.41
CA VAL A 82 -0.85 6.97 -4.38
C VAL A 82 -2.15 7.77 -4.37
N ARG A 83 -2.83 7.81 -3.23
CA ARG A 83 -4.09 8.56 -3.07
C ARG A 83 -3.82 10.05 -2.80
N GLY A 84 -4.82 10.89 -2.97
CA GLY A 84 -4.74 12.28 -2.56
C GLY A 84 -4.73 12.42 -1.03
N GLY A 85 -4.05 13.43 -0.53
CA GLY A 85 -4.00 13.85 0.86
C GLY A 85 -5.19 14.72 1.25
N SER A 86 -5.03 16.03 1.30
CA SER A 86 -6.11 16.99 1.61
C SER A 86 -7.22 16.98 0.56
N THR A 87 -6.86 16.77 -0.70
CA THR A 87 -7.75 16.61 -1.86
C THR A 87 -7.25 15.49 -2.75
N THR A 88 -8.02 15.10 -3.75
CA THR A 88 -7.49 14.34 -4.89
C THR A 88 -6.45 15.21 -5.61
N TYR A 89 -5.46 14.59 -6.21
CA TYR A 89 -4.49 15.28 -7.06
C TYR A 89 -4.54 14.70 -8.48
N GLY A 90 -3.92 15.36 -9.41
CA GLY A 90 -3.88 14.92 -10.80
C GLY A 90 -3.59 16.10 -11.75
N PRO A 91 -3.61 15.83 -13.07
CA PRO A 91 -4.06 14.60 -13.76
C PRO A 91 -3.11 13.41 -13.58
N ASP A 92 -1.87 13.66 -13.22
CA ASP A 92 -0.83 12.65 -13.05
C ASP A 92 -1.12 11.70 -11.88
N MET A 93 -0.66 10.46 -11.98
CA MET A 93 -0.78 9.47 -10.91
C MET A 93 0.58 8.82 -10.62
N TYR A 94 0.96 8.83 -9.34
CA TYR A 94 2.12 8.09 -8.83
C TYR A 94 1.71 6.71 -8.32
N PHE A 95 2.63 5.75 -8.48
CA PHE A 95 2.50 4.39 -7.93
C PHE A 95 3.82 4.03 -7.25
N LEU A 96 3.72 3.37 -6.11
CA LEU A 96 4.89 2.89 -5.38
C LEU A 96 4.98 1.37 -5.42
N SER A 97 6.20 0.88 -5.48
CA SER A 97 6.55 -0.52 -5.31
C SER A 97 7.92 -0.65 -4.66
N ASN A 98 8.26 -1.85 -4.22
CA ASN A 98 9.54 -2.14 -3.60
C ASN A 98 10.00 -3.59 -3.86
N ARG A 99 11.13 -3.98 -3.30
CA ARG A 99 11.65 -5.36 -3.33
C ARG A 99 11.01 -6.18 -2.19
N ASN A 100 9.72 -6.45 -2.31
CA ASN A 100 8.86 -6.99 -1.26
C ASN A 100 9.29 -8.33 -0.65
N PHE A 101 10.11 -9.13 -1.35
CA PHE A 101 10.66 -10.40 -0.84
C PHE A 101 12.10 -10.30 -0.35
N ALA A 102 12.70 -9.13 -0.33
CA ALA A 102 14.07 -8.97 0.13
C ALA A 102 14.15 -9.08 1.66
N GLU A 103 15.11 -9.81 2.17
CA GLU A 103 15.39 -9.85 3.61
C GLU A 103 15.82 -8.48 4.15
N SER A 104 16.50 -7.69 3.31
CA SER A 104 16.88 -6.31 3.59
C SER A 104 17.07 -5.54 2.27
N ASN A 105 16.37 -4.44 2.10
CA ASN A 105 16.49 -3.56 0.94
C ASN A 105 16.04 -2.14 1.27
N ASP A 106 16.53 -1.15 0.53
CA ASP A 106 16.25 0.27 0.71
C ASP A 106 15.62 0.92 -0.53
N THR A 107 15.43 0.15 -1.61
CA THR A 107 14.97 0.67 -2.90
C THR A 107 13.45 0.78 -2.95
N ILE A 108 12.95 1.96 -3.25
CA ILE A 108 11.54 2.23 -3.56
C ILE A 108 11.44 2.62 -5.02
N PHE A 109 10.60 1.91 -5.78
CA PHE A 109 10.25 2.27 -7.15
C PHE A 109 9.12 3.26 -7.16
N ILE A 110 9.24 4.25 -8.02
CA ILE A 110 8.27 5.32 -8.23
C ILE A 110 7.88 5.25 -9.70
N VAL A 111 6.68 4.74 -9.96
CA VAL A 111 6.09 4.71 -11.31
C VAL A 111 5.17 5.91 -11.43
N HIS A 112 5.24 6.61 -12.54
CA HIS A 112 4.48 7.84 -12.76
C HIS A 112 3.80 7.76 -14.12
N VAL A 113 2.47 7.85 -14.11
CA VAL A 113 1.65 8.04 -15.31
C VAL A 113 1.34 9.52 -15.40
N THR A 114 1.80 10.16 -16.48
CA THR A 114 1.59 11.59 -16.71
C THR A 114 0.34 11.82 -17.55
N GLY A 115 -0.42 12.88 -17.24
CA GLY A 115 -1.51 13.36 -18.07
C GLY A 115 -2.80 12.56 -18.00
N LYS A 116 -3.77 12.99 -18.83
CA LYS A 116 -5.14 12.46 -18.85
C LYS A 116 -5.27 11.30 -19.85
N LEU A 117 -6.36 10.55 -19.71
CA LEU A 117 -6.71 9.40 -20.51
C LEU A 117 -6.57 9.62 -22.04
N ASP A 118 -6.98 10.76 -22.53
CA ASP A 118 -7.01 11.09 -23.95
C ASP A 118 -5.83 12.00 -24.38
N ASP A 119 -4.86 12.25 -23.51
CA ASP A 119 -3.70 13.07 -23.84
C ASP A 119 -2.66 12.23 -24.61
N PRO A 120 -2.34 12.58 -25.87
CA PRO A 120 -1.36 11.83 -26.67
C PRO A 120 0.08 11.94 -26.11
N LEU A 121 0.32 12.81 -25.13
CA LEU A 121 1.61 12.97 -24.45
C LEU A 121 1.66 12.17 -23.14
N THR A 122 0.60 11.44 -22.79
CA THR A 122 0.60 10.56 -21.61
C THR A 122 1.66 9.47 -21.78
N GLU A 123 2.50 9.36 -20.76
CA GLU A 123 3.57 8.37 -20.71
C GLU A 123 3.67 7.72 -19.33
N VAL A 124 4.26 6.53 -19.28
CA VAL A 124 4.60 5.83 -18.04
C VAL A 124 6.10 5.87 -17.86
N THR A 125 6.55 6.47 -16.79
CA THR A 125 7.96 6.51 -16.40
C THR A 125 8.20 5.66 -15.18
N VAL A 126 9.41 5.11 -15.06
CA VAL A 126 9.86 4.31 -13.91
C VAL A 126 11.15 4.91 -13.38
N ASP A 127 11.11 5.31 -12.14
CA ASP A 127 12.24 5.82 -11.39
C ASP A 127 12.41 5.05 -10.07
N TYR A 128 13.47 5.30 -9.34
CA TYR A 128 13.67 4.75 -8.01
C TYR A 128 14.47 5.71 -7.12
N SER A 129 14.29 5.53 -5.83
CA SER A 129 15.16 6.16 -4.84
C SER A 129 15.50 5.19 -3.71
N ARG A 130 16.51 5.55 -2.93
CA ARG A 130 16.93 4.76 -1.77
C ARG A 130 16.56 5.47 -0.49
N ALA A 131 16.00 4.72 0.45
CA ALA A 131 15.69 5.21 1.77
C ALA A 131 16.93 5.24 2.68
N ASN A 132 16.88 6.05 3.72
CA ASN A 132 17.92 6.16 4.74
C ASN A 132 18.06 4.90 5.61
N ILE A 133 17.00 4.08 5.73
CA ILE A 133 17.02 2.77 6.39
C ILE A 133 16.42 1.70 5.50
N SER A 134 16.83 0.43 5.73
CA SER A 134 16.28 -0.71 5.00
C SER A 134 14.93 -1.17 5.59
N TYR A 135 14.08 -1.70 4.72
CA TYR A 135 12.94 -2.57 5.06
C TYR A 135 13.32 -4.04 4.80
N GLY A 136 12.52 -4.97 5.27
CA GLY A 136 12.71 -6.41 5.02
C GLY A 136 11.41 -7.18 5.06
N VAL A 137 11.46 -8.45 4.65
CA VAL A 137 10.32 -9.36 4.79
C VAL A 137 9.95 -9.47 6.27
N PRO A 138 8.68 -9.23 6.65
CA PRO A 138 8.25 -9.36 8.02
C PRO A 138 8.33 -10.81 8.49
N PRO A 139 8.65 -11.08 9.75
CA PRO A 139 8.46 -12.40 10.34
C PRO A 139 6.96 -12.70 10.46
N GLN A 140 6.61 -13.93 10.65
CA GLN A 140 5.23 -14.30 10.95
C GLN A 140 4.81 -13.75 12.31
N ALA A 141 3.56 -13.28 12.41
CA ALA A 141 3.05 -12.73 13.64
C ALA A 141 2.57 -13.82 14.60
N ARG A 142 2.83 -13.60 15.88
CA ARG A 142 2.47 -14.52 16.95
C ARG A 142 1.02 -14.31 17.36
N GLN A 143 0.31 -15.37 17.70
CA GLN A 143 -0.99 -15.26 18.36
C GLN A 143 -1.14 -16.32 19.46
N LEU A 144 -2.10 -16.11 20.33
CA LEU A 144 -2.53 -17.06 21.34
C LEU A 144 -3.46 -18.11 20.72
N PRO A 145 -3.37 -19.44 21.03
CA PRO A 145 -2.32 -20.04 21.85
C PRO A 145 -1.17 -20.69 21.04
N THR A 146 -1.33 -21.00 19.75
CA THR A 146 -0.31 -21.79 19.03
C THR A 146 -0.30 -21.61 17.51
N HIS A 147 -1.29 -20.98 16.93
CA HIS A 147 -1.30 -20.65 15.52
C HIS A 147 -0.56 -19.33 15.30
N ILE A 148 0.08 -19.22 14.16
CA ILE A 148 0.79 -18.00 13.75
C ILE A 148 0.07 -17.40 12.56
N PHE A 149 0.14 -16.07 12.43
CA PHE A 149 -0.38 -15.36 11.26
C PHE A 149 0.68 -15.24 10.18
N ASP A 150 0.25 -15.49 8.96
CA ASP A 150 1.02 -15.14 7.78
C ASP A 150 0.94 -13.62 7.57
N THR A 151 2.08 -12.96 7.66
CA THR A 151 2.23 -11.52 7.47
C THR A 151 2.49 -11.14 6.02
N ASN A 152 2.44 -12.11 5.09
CA ASN A 152 2.70 -11.94 3.68
C ASN A 152 4.15 -11.47 3.42
N ASP A 153 4.34 -10.32 2.81
CA ASP A 153 5.63 -9.77 2.43
C ASP A 153 5.75 -8.27 2.75
N GLY A 154 6.86 -7.64 2.38
CA GLY A 154 7.13 -6.23 2.65
C GLY A 154 6.56 -5.24 1.63
N ARG A 155 5.54 -5.61 0.84
CA ARG A 155 4.96 -4.71 -0.19
C ARG A 155 4.39 -3.43 0.39
N VAL A 156 4.36 -2.37 -0.43
CA VAL A 156 3.66 -1.12 -0.07
C VAL A 156 2.16 -1.38 -0.03
N LEU A 157 1.51 -1.05 1.08
CA LEU A 157 0.10 -1.31 1.34
C LEU A 157 -0.77 -0.06 1.39
N GLY A 158 -0.18 1.11 1.60
CA GLY A 158 -0.88 2.37 1.59
C GLY A 158 0.05 3.54 1.34
N SER A 159 -0.48 4.57 0.67
CA SER A 159 0.27 5.80 0.39
C SER A 159 -0.66 6.96 0.09
N TYR A 160 -0.18 8.18 0.31
CA TYR A 160 -0.86 9.39 -0.11
C TYR A 160 0.14 10.48 -0.53
N TYR A 161 -0.33 11.38 -1.41
CA TYR A 161 0.37 12.56 -1.88
C TYR A 161 -0.17 13.83 -1.21
N GLU A 162 0.70 14.67 -0.72
CA GLU A 162 0.38 16.00 -0.21
C GLU A 162 1.60 16.92 -0.39
N ASN A 163 1.42 18.09 -1.01
CA ASN A 163 2.46 19.13 -1.15
C ASN A 163 3.82 18.61 -1.65
N ASN A 164 3.85 18.00 -2.83
CA ASN A 164 5.07 17.44 -3.43
C ASN A 164 5.80 16.42 -2.53
N GLN A 165 5.05 15.75 -1.67
CA GLN A 165 5.51 14.72 -0.77
C GLN A 165 4.60 13.49 -0.87
N ILE A 166 5.18 12.29 -0.81
CA ILE A 166 4.42 11.05 -0.67
C ILE A 166 4.79 10.40 0.66
N GLN A 167 3.79 10.06 1.48
CA GLN A 167 3.98 9.16 2.62
C GLN A 167 3.42 7.79 2.28
N PHE A 168 4.13 6.74 2.72
CA PHE A 168 3.74 5.36 2.43
C PHE A 168 4.08 4.42 3.58
N VAL A 169 3.38 3.29 3.62
CA VAL A 169 3.60 2.26 4.64
C VAL A 169 3.68 0.87 4.02
N SER A 170 4.46 -0.01 4.66
CA SER A 170 4.56 -1.43 4.33
C SER A 170 4.78 -2.26 5.59
N ASN A 171 4.59 -3.57 5.49
CA ASN A 171 5.11 -4.49 6.51
C ASN A 171 6.64 -4.50 6.49
N THR A 172 7.24 -4.75 7.63
CA THR A 172 8.67 -4.98 7.74
C THR A 172 9.02 -5.82 8.97
N LEU A 173 10.25 -6.30 9.02
CA LEU A 173 10.88 -6.75 10.26
C LEU A 173 11.22 -5.51 11.10
N ASP A 174 10.80 -5.48 12.37
CA ASP A 174 11.36 -4.52 13.33
C ASP A 174 12.73 -5.02 13.80
N PRO A 175 13.83 -4.32 13.47
CA PRO A 175 15.17 -4.78 13.83
C PRO A 175 15.46 -4.70 15.34
N THR A 176 14.65 -3.98 16.10
CA THR A 176 14.83 -3.81 17.55
C THR A 176 14.28 -5.00 18.32
N THR A 177 13.06 -5.44 17.96
CA THR A 177 12.36 -6.51 18.67
C THR A 177 12.45 -7.86 17.97
N GLY A 178 12.70 -7.88 16.67
CA GLY A 178 12.60 -9.07 15.83
C GLY A 178 11.17 -9.47 15.48
N PHE A 179 10.18 -8.63 15.78
CA PHE A 179 8.76 -8.85 15.51
C PHE A 179 8.35 -8.21 14.18
N CYS A 180 7.12 -8.50 13.76
CA CYS A 180 6.53 -7.79 12.64
C CYS A 180 6.27 -6.33 13.02
N GLY A 181 6.71 -5.40 12.20
CA GLY A 181 6.59 -3.96 12.36
C GLY A 181 6.07 -3.27 11.10
N VAL A 182 5.89 -1.98 11.18
CA VAL A 182 5.45 -1.12 10.09
C VAL A 182 6.60 -0.21 9.66
N TYR A 183 6.93 -0.26 8.38
CA TYR A 183 7.82 0.69 7.74
C TYR A 183 7.02 1.90 7.27
N HIS A 184 7.39 3.09 7.73
CA HIS A 184 6.80 4.35 7.30
C HIS A 184 7.86 5.17 6.58
N GLY A 185 7.68 5.41 5.29
CA GLY A 185 8.58 6.20 4.45
C GLY A 185 7.93 7.49 3.97
N ILE A 186 8.76 8.52 3.84
CA ILE A 186 8.36 9.85 3.38
C ILE A 186 9.28 10.25 2.22
N ILE A 187 8.71 10.36 1.03
CA ILE A 187 9.41 10.81 -0.17
C ILE A 187 9.19 12.31 -0.32
N THR A 188 10.25 13.07 -0.42
CA THR A 188 10.24 14.51 -0.68
C THR A 188 10.95 14.84 -1.98
N ASP A 189 10.72 16.02 -2.52
CA ASP A 189 11.35 16.51 -3.76
C ASP A 189 11.09 15.57 -4.95
N LEU A 190 9.80 15.28 -5.19
CA LEU A 190 9.37 14.32 -6.21
C LEU A 190 9.79 14.68 -7.64
N GLU A 191 9.95 15.97 -7.94
CA GLU A 191 10.42 16.46 -9.23
C GLU A 191 11.96 16.48 -9.34
N GLY A 192 12.67 16.36 -8.20
CA GLY A 192 14.13 16.40 -8.10
C GLY A 192 14.74 15.07 -7.67
N THR A 193 15.44 15.09 -6.53
CA THR A 193 16.26 13.98 -6.04
C THR A 193 15.48 12.84 -5.41
N LYS A 194 14.21 13.06 -5.08
CA LYS A 194 13.31 12.06 -4.45
C LYS A 194 13.91 11.45 -3.18
N ASN A 195 14.26 12.30 -2.21
CA ASN A 195 14.84 11.86 -0.95
C ASN A 195 13.81 11.05 -0.14
N ILE A 196 14.22 9.96 0.46
CA ILE A 196 13.35 9.11 1.27
C ILE A 196 13.88 9.03 2.69
N ASP A 197 13.14 9.62 3.63
CA ASP A 197 13.32 9.42 5.05
C ASP A 197 12.31 8.39 5.54
N ALA A 198 12.80 7.38 6.26
CA ALA A 198 11.96 6.30 6.74
C ALA A 198 12.29 5.94 8.19
N LEU A 199 11.28 5.39 8.87
CA LEU A 199 11.36 4.87 10.23
C LEU A 199 10.59 3.56 10.31
N THR A 200 10.99 2.69 11.24
CA THR A 200 10.23 1.51 11.63
C THR A 200 9.42 1.81 12.88
N ILE A 201 8.11 1.56 12.81
CA ILE A 201 7.20 1.56 13.94
C ILE A 201 7.14 0.12 14.42
N GLY A 202 7.50 -0.11 15.67
CA GLY A 202 7.45 -1.41 16.35
C GLY A 202 6.84 -1.30 17.72
N ASP A 203 6.59 -2.43 18.38
CA ASP A 203 6.12 -2.54 19.74
C ASP A 203 6.85 -3.70 20.45
N ASP A 204 7.22 -3.52 21.70
CA ASP A 204 8.00 -4.52 22.46
C ASP A 204 7.20 -5.81 22.76
N THR A 205 5.90 -5.78 22.63
CA THR A 205 4.98 -6.86 23.03
C THR A 205 4.11 -7.38 21.87
N LEU A 206 3.79 -6.51 20.91
CA LEU A 206 2.89 -6.79 19.81
C LEU A 206 3.64 -7.04 18.50
N ASP A 207 3.12 -7.95 17.70
CA ASP A 207 3.34 -7.98 16.28
C ASP A 207 2.31 -7.05 15.63
N ILE A 208 2.76 -6.13 14.78
CA ILE A 208 1.90 -5.19 14.08
C ILE A 208 2.13 -5.31 12.57
N GLY A 209 1.07 -5.34 11.78
CA GLY A 209 1.19 -5.55 10.35
C GLY A 209 -0.04 -5.11 9.56
N TYR A 210 0.02 -5.31 8.25
CA TYR A 210 -1.01 -4.87 7.31
C TYR A 210 -1.37 -3.38 7.46
N PRO A 211 -0.37 -2.49 7.43
CA PRO A 211 -0.61 -1.08 7.66
C PRO A 211 -1.36 -0.42 6.51
N ASN A 212 -2.09 0.64 6.83
CA ASN A 212 -2.57 1.62 5.87
C ASN A 212 -2.36 3.03 6.42
N ILE A 213 -2.37 4.04 5.55
CA ILE A 213 -2.09 5.42 5.93
C ILE A 213 -3.04 6.38 5.24
N ALA A 214 -3.49 7.41 5.94
CA ALA A 214 -4.23 8.51 5.35
C ALA A 214 -3.84 9.84 5.98
N TYR A 215 -3.88 10.89 5.18
CA TYR A 215 -3.67 12.27 5.60
C TYR A 215 -4.75 12.73 6.58
N THR A 216 -4.37 13.36 7.67
CA THR A 216 -5.27 13.89 8.71
C THR A 216 -5.18 15.39 8.91
N GLY A 217 -4.27 16.07 8.20
CA GLY A 217 -4.09 17.50 8.32
C GLY A 217 -5.37 18.30 8.08
N LYS A 218 -5.53 19.42 8.76
CA LYS A 218 -6.68 20.30 8.66
C LYS A 218 -6.46 21.44 7.67
N PHE A 219 -5.22 21.77 7.41
CA PHE A 219 -4.80 22.82 6.50
C PHE A 219 -3.84 22.25 5.48
N ASP A 220 -3.80 22.87 4.30
CA ASP A 220 -2.81 22.52 3.26
C ASP A 220 -1.40 22.61 3.82
N GLY A 221 -0.62 21.57 3.59
CA GLY A 221 0.76 21.49 4.05
C GLY A 221 0.97 21.00 5.47
N ASP A 222 -0.07 20.70 6.22
CA ASP A 222 0.09 19.96 7.47
C ASP A 222 0.74 18.61 7.18
N ASN A 223 1.85 18.30 7.85
CA ASN A 223 2.49 17.00 7.71
C ASN A 223 1.97 16.04 8.80
N GLN A 224 0.71 15.66 8.66
CA GLN A 224 -0.02 14.85 9.63
C GLN A 224 -0.70 13.66 8.96
N SER A 225 -0.57 12.48 9.56
CA SER A 225 -1.24 11.27 9.11
C SER A 225 -1.67 10.37 10.25
N ILE A 226 -2.64 9.52 9.98
CA ILE A 226 -2.94 8.36 10.79
C ILE A 226 -2.42 7.11 10.06
N ILE A 227 -1.70 6.29 10.79
CA ILE A 227 -1.24 4.98 10.33
C ILE A 227 -1.99 3.95 11.13
N THR A 228 -2.78 3.13 10.46
CA THR A 228 -3.55 2.03 11.05
C THR A 228 -2.92 0.71 10.71
N PHE A 229 -3.05 -0.28 11.55
CA PHE A 229 -2.53 -1.62 11.36
C PHE A 229 -3.25 -2.64 12.23
N ASP A 230 -3.22 -3.89 11.80
CA ASP A 230 -3.65 -4.99 12.64
C ASP A 230 -2.56 -5.31 13.67
N HIS A 231 -2.94 -5.78 14.86
CA HIS A 231 -2.03 -6.17 15.92
C HIS A 231 -2.40 -7.53 16.52
N THR A 232 -1.40 -8.23 17.06
CA THR A 232 -1.58 -9.49 17.79
C THR A 232 -0.39 -9.78 18.71
N ALA A 233 -0.55 -10.69 19.67
CA ALA A 233 0.54 -11.19 20.49
C ALA A 233 0.17 -12.54 21.13
N PRO A 234 1.10 -13.25 21.75
CA PRO A 234 0.79 -14.47 22.53
C PRO A 234 -0.20 -14.26 23.67
N THR A 235 -0.42 -13.03 24.09
CA THR A 235 -1.32 -12.65 25.19
C THR A 235 -2.45 -11.69 24.78
N VAL A 236 -2.51 -11.33 23.51
CA VAL A 236 -3.49 -10.37 22.96
C VAL A 236 -4.10 -10.95 21.70
N PHE A 237 -5.42 -11.02 21.65
CA PHE A 237 -6.12 -11.46 20.44
C PHE A 237 -5.92 -10.46 19.30
N ALA A 238 -6.00 -10.98 18.08
CA ALA A 238 -5.90 -10.16 16.89
C ALA A 238 -6.89 -9.00 16.92
N GLY A 239 -6.44 -7.82 16.62
CA GLY A 239 -7.23 -6.59 16.68
C GLY A 239 -6.62 -5.50 15.81
N MET A 240 -7.16 -4.30 15.93
CA MET A 240 -6.75 -3.14 15.16
C MET A 240 -6.29 -2.00 16.06
N SER A 241 -5.17 -1.37 15.67
CA SER A 241 -4.59 -0.20 16.34
C SER A 241 -4.20 0.88 15.34
N ALA A 242 -3.84 2.03 15.87
CA ALA A 242 -3.32 3.15 15.10
C ALA A 242 -2.26 3.93 15.87
N VAL A 243 -1.42 4.64 15.13
CA VAL A 243 -0.59 5.73 15.62
C VAL A 243 -0.86 6.99 14.79
N PHE A 244 -0.76 8.13 15.43
CA PHE A 244 -0.84 9.43 14.77
C PHE A 244 0.58 9.95 14.56
N TYR A 245 0.87 10.34 13.31
CA TYR A 245 2.14 10.97 12.93
C TYR A 245 1.95 12.48 12.77
N ASN A 246 2.86 13.26 13.32
CA ASN A 246 2.86 14.71 13.25
C ASN A 246 4.29 15.26 13.18
N TRP A 247 4.71 15.72 11.99
CA TRP A 247 6.00 16.37 11.78
C TRP A 247 7.21 15.65 12.39
N GLY A 248 7.35 14.36 12.17
CA GLY A 248 8.47 13.56 12.66
C GLY A 248 8.25 12.90 14.03
N ALA A 249 7.11 13.12 14.67
CA ALA A 249 6.76 12.50 15.94
C ALA A 249 5.56 11.57 15.80
N TYR A 250 5.58 10.46 16.53
CA TYR A 250 4.46 9.52 16.63
C TYR A 250 3.79 9.64 18.00
N SER A 251 2.49 9.46 18.05
CA SER A 251 1.76 9.26 19.30
C SER A 251 2.07 7.88 19.89
N ASP A 252 1.65 7.66 21.13
CA ASP A 252 1.49 6.32 21.65
C ASP A 252 0.52 5.52 20.76
N LEU A 253 0.64 4.18 20.79
CA LEU A 253 -0.26 3.27 20.13
C LEU A 253 -1.66 3.36 20.74
N VAL A 254 -2.65 3.57 19.88
CA VAL A 254 -4.06 3.63 20.27
C VAL A 254 -4.76 2.36 19.82
N ASN A 255 -5.24 1.57 20.76
CA ASN A 255 -6.07 0.40 20.45
C ASN A 255 -7.45 0.87 19.98
N ILE A 256 -7.81 0.52 18.75
CA ILE A 256 -9.12 0.82 18.15
C ILE A 256 -10.11 -0.29 18.51
N LYS A 257 -9.70 -1.55 18.35
CA LYS A 257 -10.51 -2.73 18.62
C LYS A 257 -9.62 -3.90 18.99
N THR A 258 -9.87 -4.49 20.14
CA THR A 258 -9.31 -5.79 20.53
C THR A 258 -10.22 -6.91 20.03
N GLY A 259 -9.66 -7.99 19.51
CA GLY A 259 -10.40 -9.17 19.13
C GLY A 259 -11.00 -9.90 20.33
N ASP A 260 -12.04 -10.69 20.07
CA ASP A 260 -12.78 -11.40 21.12
C ASP A 260 -12.25 -12.84 21.34
N THR A 261 -11.47 -13.35 20.39
CA THR A 261 -10.88 -14.71 20.46
C THR A 261 -9.66 -14.82 19.52
N TYR A 262 -8.96 -15.94 19.63
CA TYR A 262 -7.91 -16.25 18.63
C TYR A 262 -8.52 -16.69 17.29
N VAL A 263 -7.81 -16.43 16.21
CA VAL A 263 -8.20 -16.86 14.87
C VAL A 263 -7.72 -18.28 14.62
N ASN A 264 -8.63 -19.15 14.22
CA ASN A 264 -8.37 -20.56 13.88
C ASN A 264 -9.43 -21.02 12.87
N VAL A 265 -9.32 -20.55 11.64
CA VAL A 265 -10.30 -20.78 10.56
C VAL A 265 -9.73 -21.73 9.53
N LEU A 266 -8.43 -21.65 9.24
CA LEU A 266 -7.75 -22.48 8.27
C LEU A 266 -7.23 -23.79 8.90
N SER A 267 -7.09 -24.81 8.09
CA SER A 267 -6.44 -26.04 8.50
C SER A 267 -4.93 -25.93 8.32
N GLY A 268 -4.17 -26.00 9.40
CA GLY A 268 -2.71 -25.93 9.35
C GLY A 268 -2.09 -25.17 10.51
N ALA A 269 -0.82 -24.85 10.38
CA ALA A 269 -0.07 -24.12 11.39
C ALA A 269 -0.18 -22.58 11.24
N TYR A 270 -0.70 -22.13 10.10
CA TYR A 270 -0.76 -20.73 9.73
C TYR A 270 -2.20 -20.28 9.52
N GLU A 271 -2.52 -19.11 10.02
CA GLU A 271 -3.75 -18.40 9.73
C GLU A 271 -3.46 -17.21 8.81
N ARG A 272 -4.45 -16.82 8.00
CA ARG A 272 -4.40 -15.54 7.27
C ARG A 272 -4.79 -14.41 8.22
N TRP A 273 -4.01 -13.34 8.22
CA TRP A 273 -4.30 -12.15 9.04
C TRP A 273 -5.07 -11.07 8.24
N GLY A 274 -5.66 -11.47 7.14
CA GLY A 274 -6.19 -10.58 6.13
C GLY A 274 -5.12 -10.24 5.10
N ASP A 275 -5.56 -9.62 4.01
CA ASP A 275 -4.66 -9.14 2.95
C ASP A 275 -4.68 -7.62 2.85
N TYR A 276 -5.73 -6.99 3.37
CA TYR A 276 -5.98 -5.57 3.24
C TYR A 276 -6.54 -4.99 4.51
N THR A 277 -5.96 -3.88 4.93
CA THR A 277 -6.62 -2.86 5.75
C THR A 277 -6.90 -1.65 4.86
N GLY A 278 -7.69 -0.72 5.36
CA GLY A 278 -8.03 0.47 4.59
C GLY A 278 -8.05 1.72 5.45
N SER A 279 -7.63 2.82 4.88
CA SER A 279 -7.87 4.13 5.46
C SER A 279 -8.20 5.11 4.33
N GLN A 280 -9.22 5.93 4.54
CA GLN A 280 -9.67 6.90 3.55
C GLN A 280 -10.01 8.22 4.24
N ARG A 281 -9.36 9.29 3.80
CA ARG A 281 -9.72 10.63 4.24
C ARG A 281 -11.15 10.97 3.80
N LYS A 282 -11.88 11.60 4.68
CA LYS A 282 -13.18 12.20 4.36
C LYS A 282 -12.95 13.63 3.84
N TYR A 283 -12.89 13.80 2.53
CA TYR A 283 -12.47 15.07 1.92
C TYR A 283 -13.33 16.28 2.29
N ASN A 284 -14.63 16.07 2.54
CA ASN A 284 -15.55 17.15 2.95
C ASN A 284 -15.57 17.43 4.46
N GLU A 285 -14.71 16.79 5.23
CA GLU A 285 -14.59 16.96 6.69
C GLU A 285 -13.12 16.86 7.12
N PRO A 286 -12.39 17.99 7.13
CA PRO A 286 -10.97 18.01 7.44
C PRO A 286 -10.64 17.36 8.80
N GLY A 287 -9.60 16.51 8.83
CA GLY A 287 -9.16 15.78 10.01
C GLY A 287 -9.90 14.48 10.28
N VAL A 288 -10.92 14.12 9.48
CA VAL A 288 -11.65 12.87 9.61
C VAL A 288 -11.14 11.83 8.62
N VAL A 289 -10.88 10.62 9.12
CA VAL A 289 -10.45 9.46 8.33
C VAL A 289 -11.31 8.26 8.71
N TRP A 290 -11.82 7.56 7.69
CA TRP A 290 -12.42 6.25 7.83
C TRP A 290 -11.32 5.19 7.79
N VAL A 291 -11.40 4.22 8.69
CA VAL A 291 -10.43 3.13 8.77
C VAL A 291 -11.13 1.78 8.83
N SER A 292 -10.50 0.76 8.27
CA SER A 292 -10.97 -0.63 8.33
C SER A 292 -9.79 -1.56 8.60
N GLY A 293 -10.01 -2.59 9.38
CA GLY A 293 -9.02 -3.62 9.73
C GLY A 293 -9.69 -4.90 10.20
N ASN A 294 -8.89 -5.88 10.58
CA ASN A 294 -9.33 -7.21 10.96
C ASN A 294 -9.25 -7.40 12.48
N PHE A 295 -10.20 -8.17 13.06
CA PHE A 295 -10.21 -8.53 14.48
C PHE A 295 -11.00 -9.80 14.73
#